data_3497ec39d09e4ae6aa592116de7d7f86
#
_entry.id   3497ec39d09e4ae6aa592116de7d7f86
#
_cell.length_a   1.000
_cell.length_b   1.000
_cell.length_c   1.000
_cell.angle_alpha   90.00
_cell.angle_beta   90.00
_cell.angle_gamma   90.00
#
_symmetry.space_group_name_H-M   'P 1'
#
loop_
_entity.id
_entity.type
_entity.pdbx_description
1 polymer ?
#
loop_
_entity_poly.entity_id
_entity_poly.type
_entity_poly.pdbx_seq_one_letter_code
_entity_poly.pdbx_strand_id
1 'polypeptide(L)'
;MKTTCSIRKMQESDIKDLSRGFISQGWPSREEILARYFLEQESGDREVLVAEFDGAVAGYVTILPSAKHGPFAEVYPELSDFNVFEPFRNQGIGNQLLEEAEKRVKLISDKVTLGVGLHLGYGPAQRMYIRRGYIPDGTGVWYRNQPLEMNATSQNNDDLVLYLVKEFG
;
A
#
# COMPACT_ATOMS: atom_id res chain seq x y z
N MET A 1 17.68 -24.58 -6.08
CA MET A 1 17.73 -23.54 -5.02
C MET A 1 16.33 -22.99 -4.79
N LYS A 2 15.92 -22.90 -3.55
CA LYS A 2 14.68 -22.21 -3.21
C LYS A 2 14.88 -20.71 -3.40
N THR A 3 14.03 -20.08 -4.21
CA THR A 3 13.93 -18.66 -4.34
C THR A 3 13.49 -18.08 -3.00
N THR A 4 14.29 -17.18 -2.41
CA THR A 4 14.01 -16.62 -1.08
C THR A 4 13.40 -15.23 -1.19
N CYS A 5 12.23 -15.07 -0.58
CA CYS A 5 11.61 -13.77 -0.37
C CYS A 5 11.65 -13.45 1.12
N SER A 6 12.14 -12.28 1.45
CA SER A 6 12.11 -11.76 2.82
C SER A 6 11.45 -10.40 2.87
N ILE A 7 10.73 -10.14 3.95
CA ILE A 7 10.09 -8.85 4.19
C ILE A 7 10.82 -8.19 5.37
N ARG A 8 11.26 -6.98 5.18
CA ARG A 8 12.05 -6.24 6.17
C ARG A 8 11.72 -4.75 6.16
N LYS A 9 12.12 -4.04 7.18
CA LYS A 9 12.01 -2.58 7.20
C LYS A 9 12.87 -1.96 6.11
N MET A 10 12.41 -0.82 5.59
CA MET A 10 13.14 -0.01 4.62
C MET A 10 14.48 0.45 5.19
N GLN A 11 15.51 0.36 4.35
CA GLN A 11 16.84 0.90 4.58
C GLN A 11 17.07 2.10 3.67
N GLU A 12 18.00 2.97 4.01
CA GLU A 12 18.29 4.15 3.20
C GLU A 12 18.66 3.81 1.76
N SER A 13 19.42 2.73 1.56
CA SER A 13 19.78 2.25 0.22
C SER A 13 18.59 1.86 -0.65
N ASP A 14 17.46 1.51 -0.05
CA ASP A 14 16.26 1.15 -0.80
C ASP A 14 15.66 2.32 -1.56
N ILE A 15 15.92 3.55 -1.16
CA ILE A 15 15.42 4.75 -1.86
C ILE A 15 15.80 4.69 -3.34
N LYS A 16 17.07 4.44 -3.62
CA LYS A 16 17.57 4.37 -4.99
C LYS A 16 17.14 3.08 -5.69
N ASP A 17 17.18 1.96 -5.00
CA ASP A 17 16.85 0.66 -5.59
C ASP A 17 15.37 0.59 -5.97
N LEU A 18 14.47 1.08 -5.12
CA LEU A 18 13.05 1.17 -5.44
C LEU A 18 12.79 2.18 -6.56
N SER A 19 13.48 3.32 -6.54
CA SER A 19 13.37 4.32 -7.61
C SER A 19 13.74 3.74 -8.97
N ARG A 20 14.79 2.94 -9.03
CA ARG A 20 15.21 2.23 -10.26
C ARG A 20 14.12 1.27 -10.74
N GLY A 21 13.44 0.59 -9.81
CA GLY A 21 12.31 -0.28 -10.13
C GLY A 21 11.20 0.46 -10.86
N PHE A 22 10.84 1.65 -10.39
CA PHE A 22 9.85 2.49 -11.06
C PHE A 22 10.30 2.96 -12.43
N ILE A 23 11.53 3.44 -12.55
CA ILE A 23 12.10 3.89 -13.82
C ILE A 23 12.12 2.76 -14.84
N SER A 24 12.48 1.55 -14.43
CA SER A 24 12.51 0.37 -15.31
C SER A 24 11.15 0.04 -15.91
N GLN A 25 10.07 0.44 -15.27
CA GLN A 25 8.69 0.23 -15.73
C GLN A 25 8.15 1.43 -16.53
N GLY A 26 8.98 2.45 -16.78
CA GLY A 26 8.56 3.66 -17.48
C GLY A 26 7.82 4.65 -16.59
N TRP A 27 7.93 4.52 -15.28
CA TRP A 27 7.31 5.42 -14.30
C TRP A 27 8.31 6.48 -13.81
N PRO A 28 7.85 7.59 -13.25
CA PRO A 28 8.74 8.52 -12.54
C PRO A 28 9.49 7.82 -11.40
N SER A 29 10.66 8.32 -11.05
CA SER A 29 11.54 7.67 -10.07
C SER A 29 10.96 7.58 -8.66
N ARG A 30 10.14 8.54 -8.25
CA ARG A 30 9.57 8.66 -6.91
C ARG A 30 10.62 8.79 -5.79
N GLU A 31 11.85 9.13 -6.15
CA GLU A 31 12.95 9.20 -5.17
C GLU A 31 12.65 10.15 -4.01
N GLU A 32 12.06 11.31 -4.28
CA GLU A 32 11.69 12.28 -3.25
C GLU A 32 10.63 11.73 -2.29
N ILE A 33 9.63 11.03 -2.82
CA ILE A 33 8.57 10.41 -2.02
C ILE A 33 9.16 9.31 -1.13
N LEU A 34 10.01 8.47 -1.69
CA LEU A 34 10.64 7.38 -0.96
C LEU A 34 11.60 7.89 0.13
N ALA A 35 12.34 8.96 -0.16
CA ALA A 35 13.19 9.62 0.83
C ALA A 35 12.36 10.17 2.00
N ARG A 36 11.21 10.77 1.70
CA ARG A 36 10.29 11.24 2.73
C ARG A 36 9.74 10.09 3.58
N TYR A 37 9.38 8.97 2.96
CA TYR A 37 8.93 7.78 3.67
C TYR A 37 10.00 7.25 4.63
N PHE A 38 11.25 7.25 4.21
CA PHE A 38 12.35 6.85 5.08
C PHE A 38 12.48 7.77 6.30
N LEU A 39 12.39 9.08 6.10
CA LEU A 39 12.42 10.05 7.21
C LEU A 39 11.22 9.88 8.14
N GLU A 40 10.03 9.65 7.59
CA GLU A 40 8.83 9.38 8.37
C GLU A 40 8.96 8.07 9.18
N GLN A 41 9.65 7.06 8.63
CA GLN A 41 9.93 5.83 9.36
C GLN A 41 10.88 6.10 10.54
N GLU A 42 11.92 6.90 10.33
CA GLU A 42 12.85 7.26 11.40
C GLU A 42 12.15 8.02 12.54
N SER A 43 11.17 8.86 12.21
CA SER A 43 10.40 9.62 13.21
C SER A 43 9.24 8.84 13.84
N GLY A 44 8.91 7.65 13.31
CA GLY A 44 7.80 6.85 13.80
C GLY A 44 6.44 7.18 13.20
N ASP A 45 6.38 8.11 12.24
CA ASP A 45 5.13 8.53 11.60
C ASP A 45 4.64 7.55 10.53
N ARG A 46 5.52 6.67 10.09
CA ARG A 46 5.25 5.66 9.06
C ARG A 46 6.19 4.47 9.26
N GLU A 47 5.76 3.30 8.84
CA GLU A 47 6.64 2.15 8.69
C GLU A 47 6.61 1.70 7.23
N VAL A 48 7.76 1.40 6.65
CA VAL A 48 7.87 0.91 5.28
C VAL A 48 8.43 -0.51 5.30
N LEU A 49 7.69 -1.43 4.72
CA LEU A 49 8.14 -2.82 4.57
C LEU A 49 8.56 -3.04 3.12
N VAL A 50 9.75 -3.57 2.93
CA VAL A 50 10.33 -3.86 1.62
C VAL A 50 10.43 -5.36 1.44
N ALA A 51 9.99 -5.84 0.28
CA ALA A 51 10.19 -7.23 -0.12
C ALA A 51 11.51 -7.36 -0.87
N GLU A 52 12.37 -8.24 -0.40
CA GLU A 52 13.62 -8.58 -1.05
C GLU A 52 13.49 -10.01 -1.59
N PHE A 53 13.74 -10.16 -2.89
CA PHE A 53 13.58 -11.42 -3.60
C PHE A 53 14.86 -11.71 -4.37
N ASP A 54 15.56 -12.78 -3.99
CA ASP A 54 16.87 -13.13 -4.56
C ASP A 54 17.86 -11.97 -4.55
N GLY A 55 17.88 -11.19 -3.46
CA GLY A 55 18.81 -10.09 -3.29
C GLY A 55 18.40 -8.78 -3.98
N ALA A 56 17.25 -8.74 -4.64
CA ALA A 56 16.74 -7.54 -5.31
C ALA A 56 15.47 -7.03 -4.61
N VAL A 57 15.29 -5.71 -4.56
CA VAL A 57 14.03 -5.15 -4.06
C VAL A 57 12.91 -5.40 -5.06
N ALA A 58 11.85 -6.04 -4.62
CA ALA A 58 10.74 -6.48 -5.46
C ALA A 58 9.48 -5.65 -5.30
N GLY A 59 9.36 -4.93 -4.20
CA GLY A 59 8.18 -4.12 -3.91
C GLY A 59 8.17 -3.65 -2.47
N TYR A 60 7.12 -2.94 -2.09
CA TYR A 60 6.98 -2.41 -0.73
C TYR A 60 5.52 -2.14 -0.40
N VAL A 61 5.26 -1.95 0.88
CA VAL A 61 4.00 -1.42 1.41
C VAL A 61 4.33 -0.49 2.57
N THR A 62 3.55 0.57 2.75
CA THR A 62 3.74 1.45 3.89
C THR A 62 2.57 1.35 4.86
N ILE A 63 2.84 1.52 6.14
CA ILE A 63 1.88 1.51 7.22
C ILE A 63 1.86 2.88 7.86
N LEU A 64 0.70 3.54 7.83
CA LEU A 64 0.46 4.71 8.65
C LEU A 64 -0.16 4.23 9.97
N PRO A 65 0.43 4.56 11.14
CA PRO A 65 -0.17 4.18 12.42
C PRO A 65 -1.57 4.75 12.62
N SER A 66 -1.86 5.86 11.94
CA SER A 66 -3.18 6.48 11.90
C SER A 66 -3.43 7.04 10.51
N ALA A 67 -4.55 6.67 9.91
CA ALA A 67 -4.95 7.17 8.60
C ALA A 67 -5.06 8.70 8.61
N LYS A 68 -4.59 9.36 7.56
CA LYS A 68 -4.62 10.82 7.43
C LYS A 68 -5.86 11.32 6.69
N HIS A 69 -6.41 10.49 5.84
CA HIS A 69 -7.55 10.83 4.97
C HIS A 69 -8.57 9.72 4.96
N GLY A 70 -9.75 10.00 4.42
CA GLY A 70 -10.80 9.02 4.23
C GLY A 70 -11.70 8.86 5.45
N PRO A 71 -12.60 7.85 5.42
CA PRO A 71 -13.62 7.69 6.45
C PRO A 71 -13.07 7.32 7.83
N PHE A 72 -11.85 6.78 7.89
CA PHE A 72 -11.23 6.37 9.15
C PHE A 72 -10.03 7.25 9.54
N ALA A 73 -9.99 8.47 9.01
CA ALA A 73 -8.93 9.44 9.36
C ALA A 73 -8.83 9.58 10.88
N GLU A 74 -7.61 9.43 11.40
CA GLU A 74 -7.29 9.50 12.83
C GLU A 74 -7.97 8.42 13.70
N VAL A 75 -8.57 7.39 13.08
CA VAL A 75 -9.27 6.31 13.79
C VAL A 75 -8.53 4.99 13.71
N TYR A 76 -8.14 4.56 12.51
CA TYR A 76 -7.47 3.27 12.31
C TYR A 76 -6.16 3.42 11.56
N PRO A 77 -5.21 2.46 11.74
CA PRO A 77 -4.05 2.37 10.88
C PRO A 77 -4.45 2.15 9.42
N GLU A 78 -3.62 2.63 8.51
CA GLU A 78 -3.85 2.49 7.07
C GLU A 78 -2.64 1.84 6.39
N LEU A 79 -2.92 0.90 5.49
CA LEU A 79 -1.93 0.44 4.52
C LEU A 79 -1.98 1.38 3.33
N SER A 80 -0.89 2.08 3.08
CA SER A 80 -0.80 3.13 2.08
C SER A 80 0.33 2.83 1.12
N ASP A 81 0.13 3.08 -0.17
CA ASP A 81 1.15 2.94 -1.20
C ASP A 81 1.80 1.55 -1.24
N PHE A 82 1.12 0.64 -1.89
CA PHE A 82 1.52 -0.75 -2.04
C PHE A 82 1.88 -1.04 -3.50
N ASN A 83 3.09 -1.53 -3.73
CA ASN A 83 3.59 -1.82 -5.08
C ASN A 83 4.43 -3.09 -5.10
N VAL A 84 4.21 -3.93 -6.12
CA VAL A 84 5.10 -5.02 -6.50
C VAL A 84 5.50 -4.78 -7.95
N PHE A 85 6.81 -4.73 -8.22
CA PHE A 85 7.31 -4.47 -9.56
C PHE A 85 6.98 -5.61 -10.52
N GLU A 86 6.73 -5.27 -11.78
CA GLU A 86 6.25 -6.20 -12.80
C GLU A 86 7.05 -7.51 -12.90
N PRO A 87 8.41 -7.50 -12.89
CA PRO A 87 9.17 -8.75 -12.99
C PRO A 87 8.95 -9.71 -11.82
N PHE A 88 8.42 -9.24 -10.71
CA PHE A 88 8.23 -10.01 -9.48
C PHE A 88 6.77 -10.36 -9.20
N ARG A 89 5.85 -9.99 -10.09
CA ARG A 89 4.42 -10.26 -9.90
C ARG A 89 4.09 -11.74 -10.08
N ASN A 90 2.93 -12.15 -9.55
CA ASN A 90 2.40 -13.51 -9.63
C ASN A 90 3.29 -14.56 -8.93
N GLN A 91 4.05 -14.16 -7.91
CA GLN A 91 4.92 -15.03 -7.13
C GLN A 91 4.59 -15.01 -5.62
N GLY A 92 3.45 -14.42 -5.26
CA GLY A 92 3.00 -14.36 -3.86
C GLY A 92 3.65 -13.27 -3.02
N ILE A 93 4.45 -12.40 -3.61
CA ILE A 93 5.19 -11.35 -2.87
C ILE A 93 4.22 -10.32 -2.27
N GLY A 94 3.21 -9.92 -3.02
CA GLY A 94 2.19 -8.98 -2.52
C GLY A 94 1.47 -9.50 -1.29
N ASN A 95 1.08 -10.77 -1.29
CA ASN A 95 0.46 -11.41 -0.13
C ASN A 95 1.39 -11.47 1.07
N GLN A 96 2.68 -11.73 0.85
CA GLN A 96 3.67 -11.74 1.93
C GLN A 96 3.86 -10.36 2.54
N LEU A 97 3.90 -9.31 1.72
CA LEU A 97 3.97 -7.92 2.19
C LEU A 97 2.76 -7.57 3.05
N LEU A 98 1.56 -7.89 2.57
CA LEU A 98 0.33 -7.59 3.30
C LEU A 98 0.22 -8.41 4.59
N GLU A 99 0.63 -9.67 4.56
CA GLU A 99 0.63 -10.52 5.75
C GLU A 99 1.52 -9.93 6.85
N GLU A 100 2.74 -9.53 6.49
CA GLU A 100 3.66 -8.91 7.45
C GLU A 100 3.14 -7.57 7.95
N ALA A 101 2.57 -6.74 7.06
CA ALA A 101 1.97 -5.48 7.44
C ALA A 101 0.81 -5.68 8.42
N GLU A 102 -0.05 -6.66 8.15
CA GLU A 102 -1.17 -6.97 9.05
C GLU A 102 -0.70 -7.47 10.41
N LYS A 103 0.36 -8.27 10.47
CA LYS A 103 0.95 -8.68 11.75
C LYS A 103 1.38 -7.49 12.60
N ARG A 104 1.98 -6.49 11.97
CA ARG A 104 2.42 -5.27 12.66
C ARG A 104 1.25 -4.43 13.11
N VAL A 105 0.25 -4.27 12.26
CA VAL A 105 -0.96 -3.51 12.61
C VAL A 105 -1.70 -4.16 13.79
N LYS A 106 -1.75 -5.49 13.86
CA LYS A 106 -2.40 -6.20 14.96
C LYS A 106 -1.84 -5.87 16.34
N LEU A 107 -0.60 -5.40 16.41
CA LEU A 107 0.02 -4.99 17.65
C LEU A 107 -0.56 -3.68 18.20
N ILE A 108 -1.22 -2.88 17.37
CA ILE A 108 -1.70 -1.55 17.74
C ILE A 108 -3.19 -1.33 17.48
N SER A 109 -3.87 -2.22 16.74
CA SER A 109 -5.28 -2.05 16.38
C SER A 109 -5.93 -3.38 16.05
N ASP A 110 -7.24 -3.45 16.22
CA ASP A 110 -8.06 -4.59 15.79
C ASP A 110 -8.58 -4.43 14.36
N LYS A 111 -8.35 -3.29 13.74
CA LYS A 111 -8.79 -3.00 12.37
C LYS A 111 -7.70 -2.28 11.60
N VAL A 112 -7.74 -2.44 10.27
CA VAL A 112 -6.87 -1.74 9.33
C VAL A 112 -7.70 -1.31 8.13
N THR A 113 -7.42 -0.12 7.61
CA THR A 113 -8.08 0.42 6.42
C THR A 113 -7.09 0.58 5.27
N LEU A 114 -7.62 0.66 4.06
CA LEU A 114 -6.88 1.06 2.87
C LEU A 114 -7.82 1.65 1.83
N GLY A 115 -7.32 2.54 1.01
CA GLY A 115 -8.03 3.02 -0.17
C GLY A 115 -7.52 2.28 -1.40
N VAL A 116 -8.42 1.86 -2.28
CA VAL A 116 -8.06 1.23 -3.55
C VAL A 116 -8.67 2.00 -4.70
N GLY A 117 -7.86 2.27 -5.73
CA GLY A 117 -8.34 2.90 -6.95
C GLY A 117 -9.34 2.03 -7.69
N LEU A 118 -10.10 2.64 -8.60
CA LEU A 118 -11.18 1.97 -9.32
C LEU A 118 -10.87 1.70 -10.78
N HIS A 119 -9.83 2.30 -11.35
CA HIS A 119 -9.49 2.03 -12.74
C HIS A 119 -8.86 0.63 -12.91
N LEU A 120 -8.80 0.18 -14.16
CA LEU A 120 -8.36 -1.17 -14.52
C LEU A 120 -7.01 -1.57 -13.89
N GLY A 121 -6.09 -0.62 -13.75
CA GLY A 121 -4.78 -0.89 -13.15
C GLY A 121 -4.83 -1.42 -11.72
N TYR A 122 -5.89 -1.14 -10.99
CA TYR A 122 -6.10 -1.63 -9.62
C TYR A 122 -6.87 -2.94 -9.55
N GLY A 123 -7.29 -3.50 -10.69
CA GLY A 123 -8.08 -4.74 -10.70
C GLY A 123 -7.47 -5.89 -9.91
N PRO A 124 -6.19 -6.25 -10.15
CA PRO A 124 -5.52 -7.30 -9.37
C PRO A 124 -5.47 -7.00 -7.86
N ALA A 125 -5.20 -5.75 -7.49
CA ALA A 125 -5.17 -5.33 -6.08
C ALA A 125 -6.55 -5.43 -5.43
N GLN A 126 -7.61 -4.99 -6.12
CA GLN A 126 -8.97 -5.13 -5.64
C GLN A 126 -9.30 -6.59 -5.30
N ARG A 127 -8.98 -7.50 -6.20
CA ARG A 127 -9.22 -8.94 -5.98
C ARG A 127 -8.42 -9.48 -4.79
N MET A 128 -7.18 -9.10 -4.67
CA MET A 128 -6.31 -9.55 -3.58
C MET A 128 -6.82 -9.06 -2.22
N TYR A 129 -7.20 -7.81 -2.11
CA TYR A 129 -7.73 -7.26 -0.86
C TYR A 129 -9.01 -7.98 -0.43
N ILE A 130 -9.95 -8.18 -1.35
CA ILE A 130 -11.18 -8.90 -1.04
C ILE A 130 -10.88 -10.33 -0.57
N ARG A 131 -9.98 -11.03 -1.23
CA ARG A 131 -9.57 -12.39 -0.83
C ARG A 131 -8.95 -12.42 0.56
N ARG A 132 -8.28 -11.36 0.97
CA ARG A 132 -7.66 -11.24 2.29
C ARG A 132 -8.65 -10.81 3.38
N GLY A 133 -9.91 -10.56 3.03
CA GLY A 133 -10.95 -10.20 3.99
C GLY A 133 -11.20 -8.72 4.18
N TYR A 134 -10.63 -7.87 3.32
CA TYR A 134 -11.00 -6.46 3.28
C TYR A 134 -12.37 -6.31 2.62
N ILE A 135 -13.24 -5.51 3.21
CA ILE A 135 -14.57 -5.24 2.68
C ILE A 135 -14.78 -3.74 2.54
N PRO A 136 -15.65 -3.31 1.59
CA PRO A 136 -16.01 -1.89 1.49
C PRO A 136 -16.56 -1.37 2.81
N ASP A 137 -16.17 -0.14 3.18
CA ASP A 137 -16.58 0.47 4.44
C ASP A 137 -18.01 0.97 4.45
N GLY A 138 -18.65 1.08 3.29
CA GLY A 138 -20.04 1.53 3.16
C GLY A 138 -20.22 3.01 2.87
N THR A 139 -19.12 3.80 2.76
CA THR A 139 -19.24 5.24 2.47
C THR A 139 -19.24 5.58 0.98
N GLY A 140 -19.06 4.56 0.11
CA GLY A 140 -19.06 4.76 -1.33
C GLY A 140 -17.75 5.33 -1.85
N VAL A 141 -17.84 6.03 -2.97
CA VAL A 141 -16.66 6.50 -3.71
C VAL A 141 -16.16 7.83 -3.16
N TRP A 142 -14.85 7.95 -3.04
CA TRP A 142 -14.15 9.16 -2.63
C TRP A 142 -13.30 9.68 -3.79
N TYR A 143 -13.21 10.99 -3.93
CA TYR A 143 -12.40 11.64 -4.95
C TYR A 143 -11.67 12.83 -4.34
N ARG A 144 -10.35 12.85 -4.50
CA ARG A 144 -9.48 13.89 -3.91
C ARG A 144 -9.72 14.07 -2.42
N ASN A 145 -9.77 12.96 -1.70
CA ASN A 145 -9.93 12.91 -0.25
C ASN A 145 -11.28 13.42 0.27
N GLN A 146 -12.30 13.47 -0.59
CA GLN A 146 -13.65 13.86 -0.21
C GLN A 146 -14.67 12.86 -0.74
N PRO A 147 -15.78 12.59 -0.02
CA PRO A 147 -16.85 11.78 -0.58
C PRO A 147 -17.33 12.39 -1.90
N LEU A 148 -17.51 11.53 -2.91
CA LEU A 148 -18.04 11.96 -4.20
C LEU A 148 -19.55 11.78 -4.20
N GLU A 149 -20.30 12.87 -4.31
CA GLU A 149 -21.75 12.83 -4.30
C GLU A 149 -22.31 12.14 -5.56
N MET A 150 -23.49 11.57 -5.42
CA MET A 150 -24.21 10.99 -6.55
C MET A 150 -24.39 12.04 -7.64
N ASN A 151 -24.14 11.65 -8.90
CA ASN A 151 -24.17 12.50 -10.09
C ASN A 151 -23.04 13.52 -10.21
N ALA A 152 -22.11 13.57 -9.26
CA ALA A 152 -20.91 14.38 -9.41
C ALA A 152 -19.98 13.77 -10.46
N THR A 153 -19.21 14.63 -11.13
CA THR A 153 -18.24 14.19 -12.12
C THR A 153 -16.85 14.02 -11.49
N SER A 154 -16.08 13.08 -12.01
CA SER A 154 -14.70 12.86 -11.62
C SER A 154 -13.91 12.27 -12.78
N GLN A 155 -12.59 12.22 -12.64
CA GLN A 155 -11.74 11.45 -13.53
C GLN A 155 -11.52 10.06 -12.94
N ASN A 156 -11.44 9.04 -13.80
CA ASN A 156 -11.10 7.68 -13.39
C ASN A 156 -9.59 7.54 -13.28
N ASN A 157 -9.01 8.13 -12.25
CA ASN A 157 -7.58 8.17 -11.96
C ASN A 157 -7.29 7.68 -10.54
N ASP A 158 -6.05 7.87 -10.09
CA ASP A 158 -5.61 7.40 -8.76
C ASP A 158 -6.28 8.13 -7.60
N ASP A 159 -6.92 9.27 -7.85
CA ASP A 159 -7.66 10.03 -6.82
C ASP A 159 -9.07 9.49 -6.58
N LEU A 160 -9.57 8.63 -7.47
CA LEU A 160 -10.89 8.02 -7.33
C LEU A 160 -10.73 6.67 -6.63
N VAL A 161 -11.22 6.60 -5.40
CA VAL A 161 -10.94 5.45 -4.53
C VAL A 161 -12.19 4.94 -3.81
N LEU A 162 -12.12 3.66 -3.46
CA LEU A 162 -13.04 2.99 -2.55
C LEU A 162 -12.25 2.61 -1.31
N TYR A 163 -12.77 2.92 -0.12
CA TYR A 163 -12.12 2.53 1.12
C TYR A 163 -12.61 1.16 1.58
N LEU A 164 -11.66 0.34 1.97
CA LEU A 164 -11.89 -1.00 2.50
C LEU A 164 -11.40 -1.06 3.93
N VAL A 165 -11.98 -1.96 4.71
CA VAL A 165 -11.58 -2.20 6.10
C VAL A 165 -11.52 -3.69 6.35
N LYS A 166 -10.54 -4.10 7.15
CA LYS A 166 -10.40 -5.48 7.64
C LYS A 166 -10.39 -5.47 9.14
N GLU A 167 -11.24 -6.29 9.74
CA GLU A 167 -11.25 -6.53 11.17
C GLU A 167 -10.52 -7.84 11.45
N PHE A 168 -9.60 -7.80 12.42
CA PHE A 168 -8.88 -9.00 12.84
C PHE A 168 -9.72 -9.75 13.88
N GLY A 169 -9.97 -11.00 13.59
CA GLY A 169 -10.76 -11.87 14.47
C GLY A 169 -10.02 -12.42 15.66
#